data_eed4379f61ecf799c89ddd90849b3707
#
_entry.id   eed4379f61ecf799c89ddd90849b3707
#
_cell.length_a   1.000
_cell.length_b   1.000
_cell.length_c   1.000
_cell.angle_alpha   90.00
_cell.angle_beta   90.00
_cell.angle_gamma   90.00
#
_symmetry.space_group_name_H-M   'P 1'
#
loop_
_entity.id
_entity.type
_entity.pdbx_description
1 polymer ?
#
loop_
_entity_poly.entity_id
_entity_poly.type
_entity_poly.pdbx_seq_one_letter_code
_entity_poly.pdbx_strand_id
1 'polypeptide(L)'
;MYEKRKMWATAHIRGSFFAGFRTTSRCEGLHSEFGKYVSILSNLVDFLQHFFRWMNYMRYREIEADYAGSFGEIVLQTQHTSLERSASNLYTRSIFKLFRPMLERSCRCKVEGVMQSGSILTYIVYKYPRHDIQWSVLFCQEKLIFECSCKRFETLGIPCEHVICALVYLNNQVYFSYYFILVLQFNIIL
;
A
#
# COMPACT_ATOMS: atom_id res chain seq x y z
N MET A 1 16.25 13.65 22.74
CA MET A 1 15.31 13.55 21.59
C MET A 1 15.82 12.61 20.49
N TYR A 2 17.10 12.70 20.11
CA TYR A 2 17.72 11.86 19.06
C TYR A 2 17.74 10.36 19.40
N GLU A 3 17.96 9.99 20.66
CA GLU A 3 17.97 8.59 21.11
C GLU A 3 16.63 7.87 20.90
N LYS A 4 15.52 8.60 21.00
CA LYS A 4 14.15 8.08 20.77
C LYS A 4 13.70 8.15 19.30
N ARG A 5 14.59 8.45 18.35
CA ARG A 5 14.25 8.60 16.92
C ARG A 5 13.53 7.41 16.32
N LYS A 6 13.81 6.19 16.80
CA LYS A 6 13.14 4.96 16.36
C LYS A 6 11.64 4.90 16.70
N MET A 7 11.19 5.75 17.62
CA MET A 7 9.79 5.79 18.06
C MET A 7 8.95 6.79 17.28
N TRP A 8 9.55 7.82 16.69
CA TRP A 8 8.80 8.90 16.05
C TRP A 8 9.30 9.32 14.66
N ALA A 9 10.58 9.09 14.33
CA ALA A 9 11.11 9.54 13.05
C ALA A 9 10.75 8.59 11.91
N THR A 10 10.03 9.06 10.92
CA THR A 10 9.51 8.28 9.79
C THR A 10 10.59 7.51 9.03
N ALA A 11 11.83 8.02 9.01
CA ALA A 11 12.97 7.33 8.40
C ALA A 11 13.37 6.05 9.16
N HIS A 12 13.07 5.96 10.46
CA HIS A 12 13.42 4.83 11.33
C HIS A 12 12.24 3.91 11.64
N ILE A 13 10.99 4.35 11.36
CA ILE A 13 9.78 3.56 11.56
C ILE A 13 9.48 2.82 10.26
N ARG A 14 10.30 1.80 9.93
CA ARG A 14 10.09 0.95 8.76
C ARG A 14 9.85 -0.49 9.20
N GLY A 15 9.03 -1.22 8.41
CA GLY A 15 8.76 -2.63 8.68
C GLY A 15 7.63 -2.89 9.68
N SER A 16 6.94 -1.83 10.16
CA SER A 16 5.69 -1.93 10.90
C SER A 16 4.56 -1.36 10.04
N PHE A 17 3.37 -1.96 10.15
CA PHE A 17 2.21 -1.51 9.38
C PHE A 17 1.64 -0.22 9.97
N PHE A 18 1.57 0.82 9.15
CA PHE A 18 1.03 2.13 9.53
C PHE A 18 -0.09 2.60 8.58
N ALA A 19 -0.44 1.82 7.57
CA ALA A 19 -1.43 2.19 6.54
C ALA A 19 -1.23 3.60 5.96
N GLY A 20 0.03 4.05 5.85
CA GLY A 20 0.38 5.40 5.40
C GLY A 20 0.25 6.51 6.47
N PHE A 21 -0.17 6.16 7.70
CA PHE A 21 -0.24 7.12 8.82
C PHE A 21 1.13 7.21 9.51
N ARG A 22 1.95 8.18 9.16
CA ARG A 22 3.30 8.35 9.72
C ARG A 22 3.51 9.68 10.43
N THR A 23 2.55 10.58 10.33
CA THR A 23 2.66 11.95 10.88
C THR A 23 1.30 12.44 11.34
N THR A 24 1.29 13.51 12.14
CA THR A 24 0.08 14.22 12.56
C THR A 24 -0.60 14.99 11.42
N SER A 25 0.00 15.04 10.23
CA SER A 25 -0.48 15.86 9.12
C SER A 25 -1.95 15.60 8.72
N ARG A 26 -2.44 14.36 8.92
CA ARG A 26 -3.87 14.06 8.69
C ARG A 26 -4.76 14.68 9.75
N CYS A 27 -4.33 14.67 11.02
CA CYS A 27 -5.05 15.35 12.10
C CYS A 27 -5.04 16.87 11.88
N GLU A 28 -3.89 17.41 11.48
CA GLU A 28 -3.75 18.84 11.13
C GLU A 28 -4.62 19.22 9.93
N GLY A 29 -4.69 18.37 8.90
CA GLY A 29 -5.59 18.54 7.77
C GLY A 29 -7.06 18.51 8.19
N LEU A 30 -7.45 17.59 9.08
CA LEU A 30 -8.80 17.51 9.64
C LEU A 30 -9.15 18.75 10.46
N HIS A 31 -8.23 19.22 11.32
CA HIS A 31 -8.40 20.43 12.10
C HIS A 31 -8.51 21.67 11.20
N SER A 32 -7.70 21.75 10.14
CA SER A 32 -7.78 22.84 9.15
C SER A 32 -9.11 22.84 8.39
N GLU A 33 -9.61 21.68 8.00
CA GLU A 33 -10.94 21.56 7.36
C GLU A 33 -12.04 22.00 8.32
N PHE A 34 -12.02 21.52 9.57
CA PHE A 34 -13.01 21.91 10.57
C PHE A 34 -12.95 23.40 10.87
N GLY A 35 -11.75 23.98 10.94
CA GLY A 35 -11.55 25.42 11.17
C GLY A 35 -12.22 26.34 10.13
N LYS A 36 -12.54 25.82 8.94
CA LYS A 36 -13.31 26.57 7.93
C LYS A 36 -14.79 26.76 8.30
N TYR A 37 -15.30 25.92 9.19
CA TYR A 37 -16.71 25.93 9.63
C TYR A 37 -16.93 26.65 10.94
N VAL A 38 -15.86 26.93 11.71
CA VAL A 38 -15.94 27.51 13.06
C VAL A 38 -15.20 28.83 13.12
N SER A 39 -15.87 29.88 13.58
CA SER A 39 -15.24 31.17 13.90
C SER A 39 -14.68 31.15 15.33
N ILE A 40 -13.59 31.87 15.57
CA ILE A 40 -13.00 32.07 16.90
C ILE A 40 -13.98 32.73 17.87
N LEU A 41 -14.96 33.51 17.35
CA LEU A 41 -15.96 34.22 18.10
C LEU A 41 -17.30 33.47 18.26
N SER A 42 -17.37 32.20 17.83
CA SER A 42 -18.58 31.40 17.94
C SER A 42 -18.89 31.07 19.39
N ASN A 43 -20.16 31.28 19.80
CA ASN A 43 -20.64 30.76 21.07
C ASN A 43 -20.75 29.22 21.02
N LEU A 44 -20.97 28.59 22.16
CA LEU A 44 -21.02 27.11 22.26
C LEU A 44 -22.14 26.51 21.39
N VAL A 45 -23.29 27.18 21.28
CA VAL A 45 -24.40 26.66 20.47
C VAL A 45 -24.06 26.69 18.98
N ASP A 46 -23.50 27.80 18.51
CA ASP A 46 -23.06 27.95 17.12
C ASP A 46 -21.93 26.95 16.80
N PHE A 47 -20.99 26.79 17.73
CA PHE A 47 -19.93 25.79 17.61
C PHE A 47 -20.50 24.37 17.39
N LEU A 48 -21.46 23.94 18.24
CA LEU A 48 -22.09 22.63 18.14
C LEU A 48 -22.85 22.48 16.81
N GLN A 49 -23.59 23.52 16.38
CA GLN A 49 -24.28 23.47 15.09
C GLN A 49 -23.32 23.32 13.92
N HIS A 50 -22.21 24.05 13.89
CA HIS A 50 -21.18 23.95 12.88
C HIS A 50 -20.45 22.60 12.93
N PHE A 51 -20.17 22.09 14.13
CA PHE A 51 -19.58 20.77 14.32
C PHE A 51 -20.47 19.66 13.75
N PHE A 52 -21.76 19.64 14.06
CA PHE A 52 -22.69 18.64 13.52
C PHE A 52 -22.86 18.76 12.01
N ARG A 53 -22.88 19.97 11.45
CA ARG A 53 -22.92 20.19 10.00
C ARG A 53 -21.68 19.64 9.32
N TRP A 54 -20.50 19.91 9.89
CA TRP A 54 -19.23 19.38 9.38
C TRP A 54 -19.19 17.84 9.48
N MET A 55 -19.59 17.25 10.60
CA MET A 55 -19.68 15.81 10.77
C MET A 55 -20.60 15.15 9.74
N ASN A 56 -21.75 15.73 9.47
CA ASN A 56 -22.68 15.24 8.45
C ASN A 56 -22.09 15.35 7.04
N TYR A 57 -21.38 16.43 6.75
CA TYR A 57 -20.65 16.59 5.50
C TYR A 57 -19.56 15.54 5.32
N MET A 58 -18.77 15.23 6.37
CA MET A 58 -17.75 14.20 6.31
C MET A 58 -18.35 12.80 6.09
N ARG A 59 -19.46 12.48 6.77
CA ARG A 59 -20.19 11.23 6.55
C ARG A 59 -20.75 11.12 5.13
N TYR A 60 -21.30 12.20 4.61
CA TYR A 60 -21.77 12.22 3.22
C TYR A 60 -20.63 11.96 2.23
N ARG A 61 -19.47 12.58 2.42
CA ARG A 61 -18.28 12.34 1.59
C ARG A 61 -17.78 10.90 1.68
N GLU A 62 -17.86 10.29 2.84
CA GLU A 62 -17.52 8.88 3.03
C GLU A 62 -18.47 7.99 2.21
N ILE A 63 -19.77 8.18 2.33
CA ILE A 63 -20.79 7.44 1.56
C ILE A 63 -20.59 7.66 0.05
N GLU A 64 -20.32 8.88 -0.39
CA GLU A 64 -20.04 9.21 -1.79
C GLU A 64 -18.78 8.49 -2.30
N ALA A 65 -17.73 8.45 -1.48
CA ALA A 65 -16.49 7.75 -1.81
C ALA A 65 -16.68 6.23 -1.87
N ASP A 66 -17.46 5.66 -0.96
CA ASP A 66 -17.81 4.23 -0.94
C ASP A 66 -18.68 3.87 -2.16
N TYR A 67 -19.66 4.71 -2.48
CA TYR A 67 -20.46 4.54 -3.69
C TYR A 67 -19.58 4.59 -4.94
N ALA A 68 -18.75 5.62 -5.09
CA ALA A 68 -17.83 5.74 -6.21
C ALA A 68 -16.78 4.61 -6.25
N GLY A 69 -16.45 4.02 -5.09
CA GLY A 69 -15.58 2.85 -4.97
C GLY A 69 -16.24 1.56 -5.42
N SER A 70 -17.56 1.44 -5.26
CA SER A 70 -18.35 0.22 -5.55
C SER A 70 -18.83 0.14 -6.99
N PHE A 71 -18.98 1.28 -7.68
CA PHE A 71 -19.51 1.34 -9.03
C PHE A 71 -18.46 1.72 -10.07
N GLY A 72 -18.55 1.06 -11.23
CA GLY A 72 -17.70 1.27 -12.38
C GLY A 72 -16.57 0.25 -12.52
N GLU A 73 -16.32 -0.15 -13.75
CA GLU A 73 -15.24 -1.07 -14.09
C GLU A 73 -13.87 -0.37 -14.04
N ILE A 74 -12.87 -1.10 -13.58
CA ILE A 74 -11.49 -0.65 -13.60
C ILE A 74 -10.91 -0.96 -14.98
N VAL A 75 -10.50 0.07 -15.71
CA VAL A 75 -9.83 -0.09 -16.99
C VAL A 75 -8.41 -0.59 -16.76
N LEU A 76 -8.07 -1.75 -17.32
CA LEU A 76 -6.74 -2.33 -17.28
C LEU A 76 -5.82 -1.56 -18.22
N GLN A 77 -4.63 -1.18 -17.75
CA GLN A 77 -3.71 -0.29 -18.48
C GLN A 77 -2.27 -0.82 -18.52
N THR A 78 -1.95 -1.81 -17.68
CA THR A 78 -0.57 -2.30 -17.58
C THR A 78 -0.33 -3.54 -18.44
N GLN A 79 0.95 -3.85 -18.70
CA GLN A 79 1.35 -5.06 -19.43
C GLN A 79 1.05 -6.36 -18.64
N HIS A 80 0.92 -6.25 -17.31
CA HIS A 80 0.58 -7.36 -16.43
C HIS A 80 -0.93 -7.49 -16.22
N THR A 81 -1.69 -7.68 -17.32
CA THR A 81 -3.15 -7.67 -17.32
C THR A 81 -3.79 -8.68 -16.38
N SER A 82 -3.21 -9.88 -16.23
CA SER A 82 -3.70 -10.91 -15.31
C SER A 82 -3.57 -10.47 -13.84
N LEU A 83 -2.42 -9.90 -13.47
CA LEU A 83 -2.17 -9.36 -12.14
C LEU A 83 -3.06 -8.16 -11.84
N GLU A 84 -3.17 -7.27 -12.81
CA GLU A 84 -4.00 -6.07 -12.69
C GLU A 84 -5.48 -6.44 -12.52
N ARG A 85 -5.97 -7.44 -13.26
CA ARG A 85 -7.34 -7.96 -13.12
C ARG A 85 -7.58 -8.62 -11.76
N SER A 86 -6.65 -9.45 -11.30
CA SER A 86 -6.76 -10.07 -9.97
C SER A 86 -6.78 -9.01 -8.86
N ALA A 87 -5.92 -8.01 -8.95
CA ALA A 87 -5.88 -6.90 -8.01
C ALA A 87 -7.15 -6.04 -8.06
N SER A 88 -7.73 -5.82 -9.26
CA SER A 88 -8.98 -5.06 -9.40
C SER A 88 -10.18 -5.74 -8.75
N ASN A 89 -10.16 -7.07 -8.68
CA ASN A 89 -11.21 -7.86 -8.02
C ASN A 89 -11.07 -7.93 -6.50
N LEU A 90 -9.83 -7.73 -5.98
CA LEU A 90 -9.52 -7.89 -4.56
C LEU A 90 -9.45 -6.55 -3.82
N TYR A 91 -8.95 -5.53 -4.47
CA TYR A 91 -8.74 -4.23 -3.86
C TYR A 91 -9.93 -3.29 -4.07
N THR A 92 -10.22 -2.47 -3.07
CA THR A 92 -11.07 -1.30 -3.28
C THR A 92 -10.42 -0.38 -4.31
N ARG A 93 -11.21 0.45 -4.98
CA ARG A 93 -10.72 1.38 -6.00
C ARG A 93 -9.61 2.30 -5.50
N SER A 94 -9.69 2.72 -4.23
CA SER A 94 -8.68 3.57 -3.59
C SER A 94 -7.35 2.83 -3.41
N ILE A 95 -7.38 1.59 -2.94
CA ILE A 95 -6.18 0.75 -2.79
C ILE A 95 -5.62 0.38 -4.15
N PHE A 96 -6.47 0.04 -5.12
CA PHE A 96 -6.04 -0.26 -6.48
C PHE A 96 -5.28 0.91 -7.14
N LYS A 97 -5.73 2.16 -6.93
CA LYS A 97 -5.00 3.35 -7.39
C LYS A 97 -3.59 3.48 -6.79
N LEU A 98 -3.36 2.96 -5.58
CA LEU A 98 -2.04 2.92 -4.95
C LEU A 98 -1.21 1.74 -5.46
N PHE A 99 -1.84 0.63 -5.80
CA PHE A 99 -1.19 -0.58 -6.31
C PHE A 99 -0.72 -0.44 -7.76
N ARG A 100 -1.53 0.15 -8.66
CA ARG A 100 -1.22 0.28 -10.10
C ARG A 100 0.17 0.88 -10.39
N PRO A 101 0.61 1.98 -9.75
CA PRO A 101 1.96 2.50 -9.96
C PRO A 101 3.08 1.53 -9.54
N MET A 102 2.83 0.61 -8.60
CA MET A 102 3.81 -0.42 -8.22
C MET A 102 3.92 -1.48 -9.31
N LEU A 103 2.78 -1.85 -9.91
CA LEU A 103 2.72 -2.76 -11.05
C LEU A 103 3.46 -2.18 -12.28
N GLU A 104 3.24 -0.92 -12.61
CA GLU A 104 3.95 -0.22 -13.69
C GLU A 104 5.47 -0.15 -13.46
N ARG A 105 5.88 0.14 -12.22
CA ARG A 105 7.30 0.21 -11.85
C ARG A 105 7.98 -1.15 -11.88
N SER A 106 7.25 -2.23 -11.60
CA SER A 106 7.78 -3.59 -11.62
C SER A 106 8.29 -4.00 -13.01
N CYS A 107 7.74 -3.43 -14.10
CA CYS A 107 8.21 -3.66 -15.47
C CYS A 107 9.68 -3.23 -15.69
N ARG A 108 10.20 -2.34 -14.85
CA ARG A 108 11.60 -1.90 -14.88
C ARG A 108 12.49 -2.72 -13.93
N CYS A 109 11.91 -3.60 -13.13
CA CYS A 109 12.65 -4.46 -12.22
C CYS A 109 12.98 -5.79 -12.91
N LYS A 110 14.15 -6.34 -12.59
CA LYS A 110 14.59 -7.65 -13.08
C LYS A 110 15.18 -8.47 -11.94
N VAL A 111 14.94 -9.77 -11.95
CA VAL A 111 15.59 -10.72 -11.06
C VAL A 111 16.95 -11.08 -11.63
N GLU A 112 18.02 -10.84 -10.89
CA GLU A 112 19.39 -11.17 -11.27
C GLU A 112 19.77 -12.59 -10.86
N GLY A 113 19.29 -13.02 -9.69
CA GLY A 113 19.58 -14.35 -9.17
C GLY A 113 18.56 -14.81 -8.15
N VAL A 114 18.50 -16.11 -7.96
CA VAL A 114 17.65 -16.77 -6.97
C VAL A 114 18.50 -17.71 -6.14
N MET A 115 18.44 -17.57 -4.82
CA MET A 115 19.09 -18.47 -3.88
C MET A 115 18.01 -19.21 -3.10
N GLN A 116 18.17 -20.52 -2.95
CA GLN A 116 17.27 -21.35 -2.15
C GLN A 116 17.97 -21.83 -0.90
N SER A 117 17.33 -21.65 0.24
CA SER A 117 17.76 -22.16 1.54
C SER A 117 16.56 -22.83 2.23
N GLY A 118 16.48 -24.16 2.12
CA GLY A 118 15.31 -24.91 2.59
C GLY A 118 14.03 -24.48 1.90
N SER A 119 13.03 -24.06 2.68
CA SER A 119 11.72 -23.55 2.20
C SER A 119 11.73 -22.06 1.83
N ILE A 120 12.86 -21.37 1.96
CA ILE A 120 12.99 -19.94 1.67
C ILE A 120 13.70 -19.72 0.34
N LEU A 121 13.04 -18.99 -0.56
CA LEU A 121 13.62 -18.47 -1.80
C LEU A 121 13.98 -17.00 -1.61
N THR A 122 15.20 -16.63 -1.95
CA THR A 122 15.68 -15.25 -1.93
C THR A 122 15.94 -14.78 -3.35
N TYR A 123 15.15 -13.82 -3.81
CA TYR A 123 15.30 -13.18 -5.10
C TYR A 123 16.12 -11.90 -4.96
N ILE A 124 17.18 -11.77 -5.75
CA ILE A 124 17.94 -10.51 -5.88
C ILE A 124 17.34 -9.74 -7.05
N VAL A 125 16.78 -8.58 -6.75
CA VAL A 125 16.07 -7.73 -7.71
C VAL A 125 16.81 -6.41 -7.87
N TYR A 126 17.04 -6.01 -9.11
CA TYR A 126 17.55 -4.69 -9.44
C TYR A 126 16.58 -3.92 -10.35
N LYS A 127 16.78 -2.61 -10.47
CA LYS A 127 15.94 -1.75 -11.30
C LYS A 127 16.76 -1.16 -12.44
N TYR A 128 16.36 -1.49 -13.68
CA TYR A 128 17.01 -0.96 -14.88
C TYR A 128 16.84 0.57 -14.97
N PRO A 129 17.88 1.36 -15.40
CA PRO A 129 19.21 0.90 -15.79
C PRO A 129 20.23 0.77 -14.63
N ARG A 130 19.81 0.91 -13.38
CA ARG A 130 20.69 0.91 -12.20
C ARG A 130 20.92 -0.50 -11.68
N HIS A 131 22.12 -1.04 -11.86
CA HIS A 131 22.55 -2.31 -11.30
C HIS A 131 23.24 -2.17 -9.93
N ASP A 132 23.60 -0.94 -9.56
CA ASP A 132 24.28 -0.60 -8.31
C ASP A 132 23.37 -0.73 -7.07
N ILE A 133 22.08 -0.66 -7.27
CA ILE A 133 21.09 -0.77 -6.19
C ILE A 133 20.29 -2.04 -6.35
N GLN A 134 20.46 -2.94 -5.38
CA GLN A 134 19.77 -4.23 -5.35
C GLN A 134 18.87 -4.32 -4.12
N TRP A 135 17.78 -5.08 -4.28
CA TRP A 135 16.85 -5.42 -3.19
C TRP A 135 16.73 -6.93 -3.08
N SER A 136 16.70 -7.43 -1.85
CA SER A 136 16.40 -8.83 -1.57
C SER A 136 14.91 -8.98 -1.28
N VAL A 137 14.29 -9.95 -1.94
CA VAL A 137 12.91 -10.38 -1.70
C VAL A 137 12.94 -11.82 -1.21
N LEU A 138 12.54 -12.03 0.02
CA LEU A 138 12.42 -13.34 0.63
C LEU A 138 11.01 -13.88 0.36
N PHE A 139 10.90 -15.13 -0.02
CA PHE A 139 9.64 -15.85 -0.17
C PHE A 139 9.69 -17.15 0.63
N CYS A 140 8.87 -17.25 1.66
CA CYS A 140 8.70 -18.48 2.42
C CYS A 140 7.58 -19.31 1.77
N GLN A 141 7.95 -20.46 1.20
CA GLN A 141 7.00 -21.33 0.48
C GLN A 141 5.97 -21.98 1.41
N GLU A 142 6.34 -22.28 2.66
CA GLU A 142 5.42 -22.90 3.64
C GLU A 142 4.35 -21.92 4.14
N LYS A 143 4.75 -20.67 4.40
CA LYS A 143 3.87 -19.64 4.95
C LYS A 143 3.24 -18.76 3.86
N LEU A 144 3.72 -18.85 2.62
CA LEU A 144 3.30 -18.01 1.49
C LEU A 144 3.47 -16.50 1.76
N ILE A 145 4.50 -16.15 2.53
CA ILE A 145 4.79 -14.78 2.93
C ILE A 145 5.98 -14.24 2.14
N PHE A 146 5.84 -13.00 1.67
CA PHE A 146 6.91 -12.23 1.08
C PHE A 146 7.42 -11.17 2.03
N GLU A 147 8.73 -11.00 2.09
CA GLU A 147 9.38 -9.87 2.75
C GLU A 147 10.33 -9.18 1.78
N CYS A 148 10.39 -7.86 1.83
CA CYS A 148 11.28 -7.10 0.96
C CYS A 148 12.21 -6.20 1.76
N SER A 149 13.49 -6.14 1.39
CA SER A 149 14.47 -5.24 2.05
C SER A 149 14.08 -3.77 1.97
N CYS A 150 13.22 -3.35 1.03
CA CYS A 150 12.71 -1.98 0.95
C CYS A 150 11.69 -1.64 2.05
N LYS A 151 11.14 -2.65 2.73
CA LYS A 151 10.16 -2.54 3.84
C LYS A 151 8.88 -1.77 3.49
N ARG A 152 8.60 -1.58 2.19
CA ARG A 152 7.38 -0.88 1.75
C ARG A 152 6.15 -1.77 1.91
N PHE A 153 6.28 -3.04 1.57
CA PHE A 153 5.21 -4.01 1.69
C PHE A 153 4.74 -4.13 3.14
N GLU A 154 5.68 -4.34 4.05
CA GLU A 154 5.42 -4.47 5.48
C GLU A 154 4.86 -3.16 6.09
N THR A 155 5.19 -2.02 5.49
CA THR A 155 4.77 -0.71 6.00
C THR A 155 3.38 -0.28 5.49
N LEU A 156 3.04 -0.59 4.23
CA LEU A 156 1.82 -0.13 3.57
C LEU A 156 0.76 -1.24 3.41
N GLY A 157 1.16 -2.51 3.55
CA GLY A 157 0.29 -3.66 3.26
C GLY A 157 0.01 -3.87 1.76
N ILE A 158 0.73 -3.15 0.88
CA ILE A 158 0.57 -3.25 -0.57
C ILE A 158 1.90 -3.73 -1.18
N PRO A 159 1.90 -4.77 -2.04
CA PRO A 159 3.11 -5.26 -2.65
C PRO A 159 3.91 -4.16 -3.35
N CYS A 160 5.21 -4.09 -3.04
CA CYS A 160 6.11 -3.16 -3.73
C CYS A 160 6.51 -3.70 -5.10
N GLU A 161 7.08 -2.84 -5.95
CA GLU A 161 7.57 -3.21 -7.27
C GLU A 161 8.54 -4.42 -7.28
N HIS A 162 9.32 -4.61 -6.22
CA HIS A 162 10.29 -5.71 -6.11
C HIS A 162 9.59 -7.04 -5.81
N VAL A 163 8.60 -7.05 -4.93
CA VAL A 163 7.76 -8.23 -4.64
C VAL A 163 6.99 -8.62 -5.91
N ILE A 164 6.41 -7.66 -6.62
CA ILE A 164 5.70 -7.93 -7.88
C ILE A 164 6.65 -8.52 -8.93
N CYS A 165 7.88 -8.00 -9.05
CA CYS A 165 8.88 -8.54 -9.96
C CYS A 165 9.23 -9.99 -9.61
N ALA A 166 9.46 -10.31 -8.34
CA ALA A 166 9.73 -11.68 -7.88
C ALA A 166 8.51 -12.59 -8.13
N LEU A 167 7.29 -12.12 -7.91
CA LEU A 167 6.05 -12.83 -8.23
C LEU A 167 5.94 -13.16 -9.74
N VAL A 168 6.18 -12.18 -10.60
CA VAL A 168 6.17 -12.38 -12.06
C VAL A 168 7.22 -13.40 -12.47
N TYR A 169 8.42 -13.34 -11.90
CA TYR A 169 9.48 -14.30 -12.15
C TYR A 169 9.09 -15.72 -11.71
N LEU A 170 8.53 -15.86 -10.52
CA LEU A 170 8.02 -17.14 -9.99
C LEU A 170 6.90 -17.70 -10.87
N ASN A 171 6.03 -16.86 -11.41
CA ASN A 171 4.92 -17.22 -12.28
C ASN A 171 5.36 -17.85 -13.61
N ASN A 172 6.42 -17.33 -14.21
CA ASN A 172 6.97 -17.92 -15.42
C ASN A 172 7.47 -19.37 -15.20
N GLN A 173 7.54 -19.80 -13.93
CA GLN A 173 7.98 -21.15 -13.53
C GLN A 173 6.87 -22.03 -12.94
N VAL A 174 5.73 -21.46 -12.42
CA VAL A 174 4.68 -22.24 -11.72
C VAL A 174 3.30 -21.57 -11.90
N TYR A 175 2.21 -22.32 -11.88
CA TYR A 175 0.82 -21.85 -12.03
C TYR A 175 0.40 -20.78 -11.02
N PHE A 176 0.13 -19.58 -11.49
CA PHE A 176 0.22 -18.28 -10.82
C PHE A 176 -1.00 -17.75 -10.06
N SER A 177 -2.20 -18.02 -10.49
CA SER A 177 -3.39 -17.30 -9.97
C SER A 177 -3.62 -17.52 -8.47
N TYR A 178 -3.16 -18.66 -7.95
CA TYR A 178 -3.35 -19.05 -6.56
C TYR A 178 -2.42 -18.29 -5.59
N TYR A 179 -1.13 -18.19 -5.90
CA TYR A 179 -0.16 -17.52 -5.03
C TYR A 179 -0.38 -16.01 -4.90
N PHE A 180 -0.79 -15.38 -5.99
CA PHE A 180 -1.05 -13.94 -5.98
C PHE A 180 -2.27 -13.57 -5.11
N ILE A 181 -3.35 -14.34 -5.23
CA ILE A 181 -4.55 -14.16 -4.41
C ILE A 181 -4.22 -14.34 -2.92
N LEU A 182 -3.44 -15.35 -2.57
CA LEU A 182 -3.01 -15.60 -1.18
C LEU A 182 -2.14 -14.46 -0.64
N VAL A 183 -1.16 -13.99 -1.40
CA VAL A 183 -0.30 -12.85 -0.99
C VAL A 183 -1.11 -11.59 -0.76
N LEU A 184 -2.13 -11.33 -1.56
CA LEU A 184 -3.01 -10.18 -1.38
C LEU A 184 -3.99 -10.34 -0.22
N GLN A 185 -4.47 -11.56 0.05
CA GLN A 185 -5.44 -11.82 1.12
C GLN A 185 -4.80 -11.89 2.50
N PHE A 186 -3.63 -12.52 2.64
CA PHE A 186 -2.99 -12.70 3.96
C PHE A 186 -2.42 -11.41 4.56
N ASN A 187 -2.19 -10.36 3.77
CA ASN A 187 -1.64 -9.11 4.26
C ASN A 187 -2.68 -8.01 4.51
N ILE A 188 -3.98 -8.29 4.28
CA ILE A 188 -5.09 -7.36 4.61
C ILE A 188 -5.65 -7.65 6.03
N ILE A 189 -5.25 -8.76 6.67
CA ILE A 189 -5.83 -9.25 7.94
C ILE A 189 -4.91 -8.98 9.15
N LEU A 190 -3.86 -8.16 9.01
CA LEU A 190 -3.07 -7.73 10.16
C LEU A 190 -3.38 -6.27 10.50
#